data_d2d910eeb86cfdde91cf9325c8c11f81
#
_entry.id   d2d910eeb86cfdde91cf9325c8c11f81
#
_cell.length_a   1.000
_cell.length_b   1.000
_cell.length_c   1.000
_cell.angle_alpha   90.00
_cell.angle_beta   90.00
_cell.angle_gamma   90.00
#
_symmetry.space_group_name_H-M   'P 1'
#
loop_
_entity.id
_entity.type
_entity.pdbx_description
1 polymer ?
#
loop_
_entity_poly.entity_id
_entity_poly.type
_entity_poly.pdbx_seq_one_letter_code
_entity_poly.pdbx_strand_id
1 'polypeptide(L)'
;MLCARTAEPFLPLDIKEAIDTALAYDLASRAQVSALDINPILPRRLTDRESGKHQSGPSISVWKGDITTIRDCTAIVNAANSQMLGCFIPGHKCIDNAIHTSAGPQLREACYALMEEQGCLEAEGQAKVTPGYNLNSKYVIHTVGPQMHRGSVPTVEQARMLADCYRSCLQAAEELPVPESGRKVLVFCSISTGIFGFPTAEACSIAVRTVLEWFSHHCDSTITDVVFDVFSESDLDLYRHRLSELSYNDGKSPGVVFPAGEQHIVELYDSPNIQAARTVIQEADYLIISAGAGLSASAGLDYTSADLFSKHLPGFKKYGFRCLYDVFGFQSWPSEQARWSYFMNHLILIRDWPQQELYSKLWRAISTRFSSGDTDTDRYFVRTSNADGLFIRHGFLASKVSTPQGHYAQLQCIRKCTIDAVFDAAPYIAAAEPHLDPITQHLPADFPVPTFSFSVYVEEVTSMIILSAKKSMTIVDFVSGRWSHL
;
A
#
# COMPACT_ATOMS: atom_id res chain seq x y z
N MET A 1 12.07 0.99 -13.75
CA MET A 1 12.77 -0.11 -14.46
C MET A 1 13.31 -1.16 -13.51
N LEU A 2 14.07 -0.81 -12.46
CA LEU A 2 14.65 -1.80 -11.53
C LEU A 2 13.62 -2.68 -10.80
N CYS A 3 12.47 -2.14 -10.40
CA CYS A 3 11.44 -2.91 -9.70
C CYS A 3 10.80 -4.00 -10.57
N ALA A 4 10.71 -3.82 -11.87
CA ALA A 4 10.10 -4.80 -12.78
C ALA A 4 11.09 -5.88 -13.28
N ARG A 5 12.36 -5.77 -12.90
CA ARG A 5 13.39 -6.72 -13.32
C ARG A 5 13.36 -7.98 -12.46
N THR A 6 13.41 -9.14 -13.09
CA THR A 6 13.63 -10.45 -12.41
C THR A 6 15.05 -10.55 -11.83
N ALA A 7 15.27 -11.48 -10.90
CA ALA A 7 16.62 -11.72 -10.37
C ALA A 7 17.56 -12.28 -11.45
N GLU A 8 17.07 -13.14 -12.33
CA GLU A 8 17.83 -13.74 -13.41
C GLU A 8 17.51 -13.13 -14.80
N PRO A 9 18.49 -13.08 -15.72
CA PRO A 9 19.92 -13.33 -15.50
C PRO A 9 20.53 -12.28 -14.58
N PHE A 10 21.54 -12.65 -13.78
CA PHE A 10 22.25 -11.69 -12.92
C PHE A 10 22.91 -10.59 -13.75
N LEU A 11 22.90 -9.38 -13.23
CA LEU A 11 23.49 -8.25 -13.90
C LEU A 11 25.03 -8.37 -13.94
N PRO A 12 25.68 -7.98 -15.05
CA PRO A 12 27.11 -7.78 -15.10
C PRO A 12 27.58 -6.80 -14.02
N LEU A 13 28.83 -6.96 -13.57
CA LEU A 13 29.38 -6.20 -12.46
C LEU A 13 29.42 -4.66 -12.76
N ASP A 14 29.84 -4.31 -13.96
CA ASP A 14 29.91 -2.92 -14.44
C ASP A 14 28.53 -2.23 -14.43
N ILE A 15 27.47 -2.96 -14.76
CA ILE A 15 26.10 -2.45 -14.69
C ILE A 15 25.66 -2.30 -13.24
N LYS A 16 26.01 -3.24 -12.35
CA LYS A 16 25.71 -3.12 -10.91
C LYS A 16 26.40 -1.89 -10.33
N GLU A 17 27.68 -1.67 -10.59
CA GLU A 17 28.45 -0.51 -10.12
C GLU A 17 27.87 0.82 -10.61
N ALA A 18 27.40 0.87 -11.85
CA ALA A 18 26.71 2.05 -12.37
C ALA A 18 25.39 2.32 -11.66
N ILE A 19 24.61 1.27 -11.37
CA ILE A 19 23.35 1.37 -10.61
C ILE A 19 23.64 1.81 -9.18
N ASP A 20 24.62 1.21 -8.51
CA ASP A 20 25.02 1.56 -7.14
C ASP A 20 25.44 3.02 -7.04
N THR A 21 26.22 3.52 -8.00
CA THR A 21 26.59 4.93 -8.08
C THR A 21 25.37 5.84 -8.18
N ALA A 22 24.40 5.48 -9.01
CA ALA A 22 23.17 6.26 -9.17
C ALA A 22 22.29 6.23 -7.90
N LEU A 23 22.18 5.07 -7.24
CA LEU A 23 21.40 4.92 -5.99
C LEU A 23 22.07 5.64 -4.82
N ALA A 24 23.41 5.60 -4.73
CA ALA A 24 24.14 6.36 -3.72
C ALA A 24 23.95 7.89 -3.89
N TYR A 25 23.94 8.38 -5.13
CA TYR A 25 23.65 9.78 -5.41
C TYR A 25 22.21 10.16 -5.05
N ASP A 26 21.24 9.32 -5.41
CA ASP A 26 19.83 9.52 -5.04
C ASP A 26 19.65 9.56 -3.53
N LEU A 27 20.21 8.60 -2.80
CA LEU A 27 20.15 8.55 -1.34
C LEU A 27 20.79 9.78 -0.69
N ALA A 28 21.96 10.22 -1.18
CA ALA A 28 22.63 11.41 -0.68
C ALA A 28 21.84 12.71 -0.93
N SER A 29 20.98 12.74 -1.94
CA SER A 29 20.13 13.88 -2.28
C SER A 29 18.88 14.00 -1.41
N ARG A 30 18.47 12.90 -0.72
CA ARG A 30 17.29 12.87 0.13
C ARG A 30 17.61 13.30 1.56
N ALA A 31 16.63 13.92 2.23
CA ALA A 31 16.75 14.21 3.66
C ALA A 31 16.84 12.89 4.45
N GLN A 32 17.86 12.75 5.27
CA GLN A 32 18.11 11.55 6.07
C GLN A 32 17.97 11.86 7.56
N VAL A 33 17.50 10.87 8.33
CA VAL A 33 17.33 10.97 9.78
C VAL A 33 18.16 9.89 10.45
N SER A 34 18.94 10.27 11.49
CA SER A 34 19.60 9.30 12.34
C SER A 34 18.59 8.63 13.27
N ALA A 35 18.57 7.30 13.30
CA ALA A 35 17.76 6.57 14.25
C ALA A 35 18.09 6.92 15.72
N LEU A 36 19.32 7.35 15.98
CA LEU A 36 19.79 7.75 17.28
C LEU A 36 19.31 9.14 17.74
N ASP A 37 18.85 9.98 16.79
CA ASP A 37 18.33 11.31 17.07
C ASP A 37 16.80 11.31 17.27
N ILE A 38 16.15 10.16 17.10
CA ILE A 38 14.71 10.02 17.34
C ILE A 38 14.46 9.90 18.83
N ASN A 39 13.71 10.84 19.40
CA ASN A 39 13.39 10.86 20.81
C ASN A 39 12.58 9.62 21.22
N PRO A 40 13.05 8.81 22.19
CA PRO A 40 12.32 7.64 22.64
C PRO A 40 11.09 8.04 23.48
N ILE A 41 9.97 7.34 23.23
CA ILE A 41 8.79 7.42 24.09
C ILE A 41 8.99 6.57 25.34
N LEU A 42 9.58 5.39 25.17
CA LEU A 42 10.04 4.56 26.29
C LEU A 42 11.58 4.58 26.29
N PRO A 43 12.20 5.36 27.19
CA PRO A 43 13.66 5.41 27.27
C PRO A 43 14.22 4.09 27.80
N ARG A 44 15.45 3.77 27.39
CA ARG A 44 16.18 2.61 27.88
C ARG A 44 16.30 2.69 29.40
N ARG A 45 15.82 1.66 30.10
CA ARG A 45 15.99 1.57 31.54
C ARG A 45 17.43 1.06 31.84
N LEU A 46 18.29 1.95 32.28
CA LEU A 46 19.60 1.57 32.79
C LEU A 46 19.37 0.98 34.19
N THR A 47 19.90 -0.22 34.40
CA THR A 47 19.84 -0.87 35.72
C THR A 47 20.69 -0.12 36.72
N ASP A 48 20.10 0.23 37.83
CA ASP A 48 20.87 0.65 39.02
C ASP A 48 21.59 -0.58 39.59
N ARG A 49 22.91 -0.60 39.53
CA ARG A 49 23.76 -1.73 39.96
C ARG A 49 23.65 -2.03 41.46
N GLU A 50 23.05 -1.12 42.25
CA GLU A 50 22.93 -1.26 43.70
C GLU A 50 21.68 -2.05 44.16
N SER A 51 20.64 -2.17 43.34
CA SER A 51 19.38 -2.82 43.75
C SER A 51 19.19 -4.26 43.28
N GLY A 52 20.10 -4.83 42.51
CA GLY A 52 20.09 -6.24 42.10
C GLY A 52 18.92 -6.65 41.16
N LYS A 53 18.12 -5.72 40.67
CA LYS A 53 17.04 -5.97 39.72
C LYS A 53 17.49 -5.62 38.30
N HIS A 54 17.94 -6.64 37.58
CA HIS A 54 18.24 -6.52 36.15
C HIS A 54 16.94 -6.47 35.34
N GLN A 55 16.58 -5.31 34.86
CA GLN A 55 15.61 -5.16 33.77
C GLN A 55 16.09 -4.06 32.81
N SER A 56 16.90 -4.44 31.82
CA SER A 56 17.34 -3.53 30.76
C SER A 56 16.53 -3.81 29.49
N GLY A 57 15.47 -3.05 29.27
CA GLY A 57 14.76 -3.05 27.98
C GLY A 57 15.41 -2.06 27.01
N PRO A 58 15.17 -2.16 25.69
CA PRO A 58 15.62 -1.19 24.69
C PRO A 58 14.92 0.15 24.89
N SER A 59 15.48 1.22 24.31
CA SER A 59 14.67 2.40 24.05
C SER A 59 13.69 2.12 22.92
N ILE A 60 12.45 2.61 23.03
CA ILE A 60 11.43 2.45 22.00
C ILE A 60 10.96 3.81 21.51
N SER A 61 11.09 4.02 20.20
CA SER A 61 10.75 5.25 19.51
C SER A 61 9.70 4.99 18.44
N VAL A 62 9.00 6.05 18.02
CA VAL A 62 8.16 6.06 16.84
C VAL A 62 8.60 7.20 15.93
N TRP A 63 8.74 6.92 14.66
CA TRP A 63 9.11 7.89 13.65
C TRP A 63 8.21 7.77 12.44
N LYS A 64 7.86 8.91 11.84
CA LYS A 64 7.10 8.93 10.61
C LYS A 64 7.99 9.40 9.48
N GLY A 65 8.25 8.51 8.52
CA GLY A 65 9.09 8.84 7.39
C GLY A 65 9.18 7.77 6.31
N ASP A 66 10.28 7.84 5.59
CA ASP A 66 10.67 6.85 4.61
C ASP A 66 11.79 6.00 5.22
N ILE A 67 11.51 4.75 5.58
CA ILE A 67 12.44 3.84 6.24
C ILE A 67 13.76 3.68 5.48
N THR A 68 13.77 3.91 4.15
CA THR A 68 14.97 3.82 3.31
C THR A 68 15.93 4.99 3.52
N THR A 69 15.49 6.07 4.19
CA THR A 69 16.30 7.26 4.49
C THR A 69 16.83 7.28 5.93
N ILE A 70 16.43 6.32 6.76
CA ILE A 70 16.92 6.22 8.14
C ILE A 70 18.36 5.70 8.14
N ARG A 71 19.22 6.37 8.91
CA ARG A 71 20.64 5.99 9.07
C ARG A 71 20.96 5.62 10.51
N ASP A 72 22.15 5.12 10.75
CA ASP A 72 22.63 4.69 12.07
C ASP A 72 21.77 3.56 12.69
N CYS A 73 21.16 2.75 11.83
CA CYS A 73 20.43 1.55 12.22
C CYS A 73 21.19 0.27 11.78
N THR A 74 21.02 -0.79 12.55
CA THR A 74 21.63 -2.10 12.27
C THR A 74 20.85 -2.81 11.17
N ALA A 75 19.54 -2.85 11.33
CA ALA A 75 18.64 -3.46 10.37
C ALA A 75 17.32 -2.71 10.26
N ILE A 76 16.73 -2.73 9.07
CA ILE A 76 15.33 -2.37 8.82
C ILE A 76 14.53 -3.62 8.51
N VAL A 77 13.25 -3.63 8.88
CA VAL A 77 12.34 -4.74 8.58
C VAL A 77 11.55 -4.45 7.31
N ASN A 78 11.52 -5.42 6.41
CA ASN A 78 10.73 -5.42 5.19
C ASN A 78 9.51 -6.33 5.35
N ALA A 79 8.31 -5.80 5.12
CA ALA A 79 7.10 -6.58 4.98
C ALA A 79 7.02 -7.15 3.55
N ALA A 80 7.60 -8.33 3.38
CA ALA A 80 7.75 -9.02 2.11
C ALA A 80 6.49 -9.82 1.73
N ASN A 81 6.47 -10.31 0.50
CA ASN A 81 5.55 -11.35 0.06
C ASN A 81 6.21 -12.74 0.18
N SER A 82 5.43 -13.80 0.04
CA SER A 82 5.91 -15.18 0.20
C SER A 82 6.99 -15.61 -0.81
N GLN A 83 7.12 -14.92 -1.94
CA GLN A 83 8.21 -15.16 -2.90
C GLN A 83 9.52 -14.51 -2.47
N MET A 84 9.50 -13.53 -1.56
CA MET A 84 10.63 -12.75 -1.07
C MET A 84 11.36 -11.90 -2.13
N LEU A 85 10.88 -11.90 -3.38
CA LEU A 85 11.57 -11.29 -4.52
C LEU A 85 11.24 -9.80 -4.71
N GLY A 86 10.57 -9.17 -3.75
CA GLY A 86 10.13 -7.79 -3.84
C GLY A 86 8.85 -7.62 -4.67
N CYS A 87 8.40 -6.39 -4.76
CA CYS A 87 7.24 -6.03 -5.57
C CYS A 87 7.68 -5.68 -7.01
N PHE A 88 7.07 -6.34 -8.00
CA PHE A 88 7.38 -6.14 -9.41
C PHE A 88 6.53 -5.07 -10.10
N ILE A 89 5.62 -4.42 -9.37
CA ILE A 89 4.71 -3.41 -9.96
C ILE A 89 5.39 -2.05 -9.95
N PRO A 90 5.70 -1.44 -11.13
CA PRO A 90 6.31 -0.13 -11.20
C PRO A 90 5.43 0.96 -10.56
N GLY A 91 6.06 1.80 -9.73
CA GLY A 91 5.35 2.90 -9.06
C GLY A 91 4.42 2.48 -7.93
N HIS A 92 4.38 1.20 -7.58
CA HIS A 92 3.58 0.72 -6.46
C HIS A 92 4.16 1.22 -5.14
N LYS A 93 3.33 1.91 -4.35
CA LYS A 93 3.73 2.55 -3.09
C LYS A 93 3.63 1.57 -1.92
N CYS A 94 4.33 0.43 -1.98
CA CYS A 94 4.46 -0.47 -0.84
C CYS A 94 5.90 -0.45 -0.31
N ILE A 95 6.05 -0.84 0.94
CA ILE A 95 7.35 -0.86 1.61
C ILE A 95 8.33 -1.80 0.91
N ASP A 96 7.87 -2.94 0.45
CA ASP A 96 8.65 -3.94 -0.27
C ASP A 96 9.24 -3.37 -1.58
N ASN A 97 8.45 -2.60 -2.35
CA ASN A 97 8.94 -1.89 -3.54
C ASN A 97 9.96 -0.81 -3.16
N ALA A 98 9.69 -0.01 -2.13
CA ALA A 98 10.57 1.07 -1.70
C ALA A 98 11.95 0.52 -1.28
N ILE A 99 11.97 -0.52 -0.44
CA ILE A 99 13.20 -1.14 0.04
C ILE A 99 13.99 -1.77 -1.11
N HIS A 100 13.34 -2.61 -1.95
CA HIS A 100 14.02 -3.25 -3.07
C HIS A 100 14.53 -2.26 -4.12
N THR A 101 13.81 -1.16 -4.35
CA THR A 101 14.24 -0.12 -5.29
C THR A 101 15.46 0.63 -4.76
N SER A 102 15.46 1.00 -3.48
CA SER A 102 16.55 1.76 -2.85
C SER A 102 17.78 0.89 -2.57
N ALA A 103 17.60 -0.39 -2.25
CA ALA A 103 18.72 -1.32 -2.06
C ALA A 103 19.41 -1.70 -3.37
N GLY A 104 18.70 -1.67 -4.50
CA GLY A 104 19.22 -2.06 -5.79
C GLY A 104 18.99 -3.54 -6.13
N PRO A 105 19.45 -3.98 -7.33
CA PRO A 105 19.17 -5.34 -7.83
C PRO A 105 19.80 -6.46 -7.00
N GLN A 106 20.92 -6.17 -6.33
CA GLN A 106 21.63 -7.17 -5.50
C GLN A 106 20.74 -7.72 -4.37
N LEU A 107 19.85 -6.88 -3.79
CA LEU A 107 18.93 -7.33 -2.75
C LEU A 107 18.01 -8.44 -3.28
N ARG A 108 17.46 -8.25 -4.49
CA ARG A 108 16.59 -9.28 -5.11
C ARG A 108 17.37 -10.52 -5.48
N GLU A 109 18.61 -10.40 -5.95
CA GLU A 109 19.47 -11.53 -6.24
C GLU A 109 19.79 -12.32 -4.96
N ALA A 110 20.04 -11.66 -3.83
CA ALA A 110 20.25 -12.32 -2.54
C ALA A 110 18.97 -13.03 -2.04
N CYS A 111 17.84 -12.39 -2.14
CA CYS A 111 16.55 -13.01 -1.80
C CYS A 111 16.28 -14.25 -2.70
N TYR A 112 16.56 -14.14 -4.00
CA TYR A 112 16.42 -15.25 -4.93
C TYR A 112 17.28 -16.43 -4.53
N ALA A 113 18.56 -16.21 -4.19
CA ALA A 113 19.45 -17.27 -3.73
C ALA A 113 18.95 -17.97 -2.46
N LEU A 114 18.44 -17.20 -1.48
CA LEU A 114 17.84 -17.75 -0.27
C LEU A 114 16.61 -18.63 -0.57
N MET A 115 15.77 -18.20 -1.51
CA MET A 115 14.54 -18.92 -1.85
C MET A 115 14.82 -20.16 -2.72
N GLU A 116 15.82 -20.12 -3.59
CA GLU A 116 16.31 -21.29 -4.33
C GLU A 116 16.88 -22.36 -3.38
N GLU A 117 17.68 -21.94 -2.39
CA GLU A 117 18.20 -22.85 -1.37
C GLU A 117 17.08 -23.48 -0.54
N GLN A 118 16.05 -22.70 -0.20
CA GLN A 118 14.89 -23.19 0.55
C GLN A 118 13.99 -24.11 -0.28
N GLY A 119 13.86 -23.87 -1.57
CA GLY A 119 13.05 -24.68 -2.50
C GLY A 119 11.53 -24.59 -2.32
N CYS A 120 11.03 -23.65 -1.49
CA CYS A 120 9.60 -23.41 -1.28
C CYS A 120 9.33 -21.96 -0.91
N LEU A 121 8.07 -21.52 -1.00
CA LEU A 121 7.66 -20.17 -0.60
C LEU A 121 7.89 -19.93 0.89
N GLU A 122 8.19 -18.67 1.27
CA GLU A 122 8.36 -18.29 2.67
C GLU A 122 7.02 -18.35 3.41
N ALA A 123 7.05 -18.92 4.59
CA ALA A 123 5.88 -19.03 5.46
C ALA A 123 5.58 -17.70 6.17
N GLU A 124 4.29 -17.44 6.43
CA GLU A 124 3.88 -16.32 7.28
C GLU A 124 4.47 -16.47 8.70
N GLY A 125 4.92 -15.38 9.30
CA GLY A 125 5.47 -15.36 10.66
C GLY A 125 6.98 -15.65 10.74
N GLN A 126 7.63 -16.00 9.64
CA GLN A 126 9.08 -16.26 9.59
C GLN A 126 9.87 -15.02 9.17
N ALA A 127 11.18 -15.04 9.42
CA ALA A 127 12.08 -13.96 9.02
C ALA A 127 13.36 -14.47 8.38
N LYS A 128 13.90 -13.74 7.40
CA LYS A 128 15.18 -13.95 6.74
C LYS A 128 16.00 -12.69 6.68
N VAL A 129 17.30 -12.81 6.68
CA VAL A 129 18.23 -11.67 6.69
C VAL A 129 19.01 -11.62 5.38
N THR A 130 19.15 -10.41 4.84
CA THR A 130 20.05 -10.09 3.73
C THR A 130 20.90 -8.87 4.08
N PRO A 131 22.03 -8.63 3.36
CA PRO A 131 22.70 -7.35 3.40
C PRO A 131 21.77 -6.21 2.91
N GLY A 132 22.03 -4.98 3.36
CA GLY A 132 21.26 -3.79 2.99
C GLY A 132 21.66 -3.15 1.66
N TYR A 133 22.81 -3.55 1.10
CA TYR A 133 23.38 -3.03 -0.16
C TYR A 133 23.45 -1.49 -0.18
N ASN A 134 22.70 -0.82 -1.05
CA ASN A 134 22.71 0.64 -1.17
C ASN A 134 21.86 1.38 -0.11
N LEU A 135 21.27 0.67 0.84
CA LEU A 135 20.58 1.27 1.97
C LEU A 135 21.57 1.76 3.04
N ASN A 136 21.13 2.71 3.87
CA ASN A 136 21.89 3.12 5.05
C ASN A 136 21.97 2.02 6.13
N SER A 137 20.99 1.13 6.19
CA SER A 137 20.99 -0.02 7.11
C SER A 137 21.96 -1.10 6.61
N LYS A 138 22.68 -1.72 7.54
CA LYS A 138 23.60 -2.82 7.20
C LYS A 138 22.87 -4.07 6.70
N TYR A 139 21.68 -4.32 7.24
CA TYR A 139 20.88 -5.50 6.96
C TYR A 139 19.43 -5.14 6.68
N VAL A 140 18.75 -6.01 5.94
CA VAL A 140 17.30 -6.04 5.81
C VAL A 140 16.80 -7.37 6.39
N ILE A 141 15.83 -7.30 7.29
CA ILE A 141 15.13 -8.47 7.82
C ILE A 141 13.78 -8.54 7.10
N HIS A 142 13.59 -9.56 6.31
CA HIS A 142 12.37 -9.77 5.55
C HIS A 142 11.44 -10.70 6.32
N THR A 143 10.17 -10.34 6.45
CA THR A 143 9.14 -11.19 7.07
C THR A 143 7.86 -11.14 6.26
N VAL A 144 7.13 -12.25 6.23
CA VAL A 144 5.86 -12.37 5.54
C VAL A 144 4.74 -12.35 6.56
N GLY A 145 4.00 -11.27 6.60
CA GLY A 145 2.86 -11.15 7.51
C GLY A 145 1.57 -11.73 6.95
N PRO A 146 0.56 -11.97 7.80
CA PRO A 146 -0.73 -12.50 7.38
C PRO A 146 -1.45 -11.56 6.41
N GLN A 147 -2.05 -12.14 5.38
CA GLN A 147 -2.87 -11.42 4.42
C GLN A 147 -4.35 -11.55 4.80
N MET A 148 -5.06 -10.42 4.77
CA MET A 148 -6.45 -10.31 5.14
C MET A 148 -7.26 -9.53 4.11
N HIS A 149 -8.56 -9.76 4.08
CA HIS A 149 -9.48 -8.85 3.39
C HIS A 149 -9.63 -7.56 4.21
N ARG A 150 -9.50 -6.41 3.54
CA ARG A 150 -9.70 -5.12 4.21
C ARG A 150 -11.08 -5.05 4.86
N GLY A 151 -11.10 -4.60 6.12
CA GLY A 151 -12.33 -4.51 6.91
C GLY A 151 -12.76 -5.81 7.60
N SER A 152 -12.00 -6.90 7.44
CA SER A 152 -12.21 -8.12 8.24
C SER A 152 -11.65 -7.95 9.65
N VAL A 153 -12.27 -8.61 10.61
CA VAL A 153 -11.71 -8.75 11.95
C VAL A 153 -10.67 -9.87 11.92
N PRO A 154 -9.45 -9.64 12.46
CA PRO A 154 -8.43 -10.67 12.50
C PRO A 154 -8.86 -11.89 13.31
N THR A 155 -8.61 -13.08 12.80
CA THR A 155 -8.72 -14.30 13.59
C THR A 155 -7.59 -14.37 14.62
N VAL A 156 -7.77 -15.19 15.65
CA VAL A 156 -6.73 -15.45 16.67
C VAL A 156 -5.45 -15.96 16.01
N GLU A 157 -5.55 -16.79 14.98
CA GLU A 157 -4.40 -17.30 14.25
C GLU A 157 -3.68 -16.22 13.45
N GLN A 158 -4.40 -15.35 12.76
CA GLN A 158 -3.80 -14.21 12.05
C GLN A 158 -3.11 -13.22 13.01
N ALA A 159 -3.71 -12.97 14.18
CA ALA A 159 -3.09 -12.15 15.21
C ALA A 159 -1.80 -12.80 15.76
N ARG A 160 -1.80 -14.14 15.92
CA ARG A 160 -0.63 -14.91 16.32
C ARG A 160 0.46 -14.85 15.24
N MET A 161 0.14 -15.08 13.98
CA MET A 161 1.07 -14.98 12.85
C MET A 161 1.72 -13.60 12.76
N LEU A 162 0.95 -12.53 12.96
CA LEU A 162 1.51 -11.18 13.01
C LEU A 162 2.47 -10.99 14.19
N ALA A 163 2.14 -11.50 15.37
CA ALA A 163 3.04 -11.48 16.52
C ALA A 163 4.32 -12.30 16.25
N ASP A 164 4.20 -13.45 15.55
CA ASP A 164 5.34 -14.27 15.17
C ASP A 164 6.28 -13.55 14.20
N CYS A 165 5.78 -12.69 13.29
CA CYS A 165 6.62 -11.82 12.47
C CYS A 165 7.54 -10.94 13.32
N TYR A 166 7.00 -10.28 14.34
CA TYR A 166 7.81 -9.44 15.24
C TYR A 166 8.82 -10.25 16.04
N ARG A 167 8.42 -11.42 16.58
CA ARG A 167 9.33 -12.31 17.32
C ARG A 167 10.46 -12.82 16.44
N SER A 168 10.16 -13.30 15.24
CA SER A 168 11.16 -13.81 14.29
C SER A 168 12.12 -12.71 13.86
N CYS A 169 11.63 -11.48 13.64
CA CYS A 169 12.50 -10.35 13.32
C CYS A 169 13.42 -9.97 14.50
N LEU A 170 12.92 -9.99 15.73
CA LEU A 170 13.73 -9.74 16.94
C LEU A 170 14.78 -10.83 17.12
N GLN A 171 14.41 -12.10 16.96
CA GLN A 171 15.34 -13.23 17.01
C GLN A 171 16.43 -13.10 15.93
N ALA A 172 16.06 -12.80 14.69
CA ALA A 172 17.01 -12.58 13.62
C ALA A 172 17.94 -11.39 13.86
N ALA A 173 17.42 -10.31 14.45
CA ALA A 173 18.21 -9.15 14.82
C ALA A 173 19.21 -9.47 15.97
N GLU A 174 18.82 -10.35 16.89
CA GLU A 174 19.70 -10.77 17.99
C GLU A 174 20.97 -11.46 17.48
N GLU A 175 20.84 -12.25 16.40
CA GLU A 175 21.94 -12.98 15.77
C GLU A 175 22.90 -12.07 14.98
N LEU A 176 22.48 -10.84 14.66
CA LEU A 176 23.33 -9.89 13.95
C LEU A 176 24.49 -9.39 14.82
N PRO A 177 25.63 -9.04 14.21
CA PRO A 177 26.77 -8.46 14.95
C PRO A 177 26.39 -7.16 15.65
N VAL A 178 26.90 -6.97 16.86
CA VAL A 178 26.78 -5.68 17.53
C VAL A 178 27.68 -4.66 16.82
N PRO A 179 27.17 -3.49 16.41
CA PRO A 179 27.99 -2.46 15.79
C PRO A 179 29.08 -1.94 16.75
N GLU A 180 30.15 -1.35 16.20
CA GLU A 180 31.25 -0.75 16.98
C GLU A 180 30.76 0.34 17.95
N SER A 181 29.66 1.05 17.57
CA SER A 181 29.01 2.04 18.43
C SER A 181 28.41 1.42 19.72
N GLY A 182 28.31 0.11 19.80
CA GLY A 182 27.60 -0.60 20.88
C GLY A 182 26.07 -0.43 20.82
N ARG A 183 25.53 0.27 19.79
CA ARG A 183 24.11 0.52 19.62
C ARG A 183 23.55 -0.38 18.50
N LYS A 184 22.79 -1.39 18.87
CA LYS A 184 22.09 -2.27 17.94
C LYS A 184 20.66 -1.77 17.78
N VAL A 185 20.37 -1.10 16.66
CA VAL A 185 19.10 -0.44 16.36
C VAL A 185 18.33 -1.25 15.34
N LEU A 186 17.10 -1.63 15.68
CA LEU A 186 16.16 -2.31 14.79
C LEU A 186 14.99 -1.38 14.44
N VAL A 187 14.70 -1.22 13.14
CA VAL A 187 13.61 -0.37 12.65
C VAL A 187 12.54 -1.24 12.03
N PHE A 188 11.35 -1.24 12.58
CA PHE A 188 10.19 -1.94 12.07
C PHE A 188 9.35 -1.04 11.18
N CYS A 189 8.90 -1.55 10.03
CA CYS A 189 7.73 -1.00 9.35
C CYS A 189 6.42 -1.54 9.95
N SER A 190 5.29 -0.95 9.57
CA SER A 190 3.96 -1.44 9.96
C SER A 190 3.60 -2.70 9.17
N ILE A 191 3.92 -3.88 9.71
CA ILE A 191 3.75 -5.18 9.04
C ILE A 191 2.26 -5.46 8.78
N SER A 192 1.93 -5.92 7.58
CA SER A 192 0.60 -6.33 7.08
C SER A 192 -0.46 -5.22 6.99
N THR A 193 -0.22 -3.98 7.43
CA THR A 193 -1.24 -2.93 7.47
C THR A 193 -1.52 -2.27 6.11
N GLY A 194 -0.66 -2.49 5.13
CA GLY A 194 -0.81 -1.96 3.77
C GLY A 194 -1.78 -2.79 2.92
N ILE A 195 -1.22 -3.44 1.88
CA ILE A 195 -1.99 -4.27 0.93
C ILE A 195 -2.56 -5.52 1.60
N PHE A 196 -1.83 -6.07 2.57
CA PHE A 196 -2.26 -7.25 3.31
C PHE A 196 -3.45 -6.99 4.25
N GLY A 197 -3.87 -5.73 4.40
CA GLY A 197 -5.19 -5.35 4.91
C GLY A 197 -5.42 -5.58 6.40
N PHE A 198 -4.38 -5.87 7.20
CA PHE A 198 -4.52 -6.03 8.64
C PHE A 198 -4.94 -4.69 9.27
N PRO A 199 -5.96 -4.65 10.15
CA PRO A 199 -6.41 -3.41 10.77
C PRO A 199 -5.30 -2.75 11.59
N THR A 200 -5.05 -1.47 11.33
CA THR A 200 -3.87 -0.75 11.87
C THR A 200 -3.86 -0.66 13.39
N ALA A 201 -5.01 -0.46 14.02
CA ALA A 201 -5.10 -0.36 15.48
C ALA A 201 -4.74 -1.66 16.19
N GLU A 202 -5.24 -2.79 15.68
CA GLU A 202 -4.93 -4.12 16.17
C GLU A 202 -3.47 -4.47 15.87
N ALA A 203 -2.98 -4.15 14.67
CA ALA A 203 -1.58 -4.38 14.30
C ALA A 203 -0.62 -3.60 15.21
N CYS A 204 -0.90 -2.32 15.48
CA CYS A 204 -0.14 -1.51 16.44
C CYS A 204 -0.12 -2.16 17.84
N SER A 205 -1.28 -2.59 18.32
CA SER A 205 -1.39 -3.21 19.64
C SER A 205 -0.60 -4.52 19.74
N ILE A 206 -0.64 -5.35 18.66
CA ILE A 206 0.15 -6.59 18.57
C ILE A 206 1.64 -6.27 18.51
N ALA A 207 2.05 -5.33 17.65
CA ALA A 207 3.45 -4.94 17.48
C ALA A 207 4.09 -4.49 18.81
N VAL A 208 3.47 -3.49 19.44
CA VAL A 208 3.98 -2.92 20.69
C VAL A 208 4.02 -3.96 21.81
N ARG A 209 2.93 -4.71 21.99
CA ARG A 209 2.86 -5.77 23.01
C ARG A 209 3.93 -6.84 22.77
N THR A 210 4.04 -7.36 21.55
CA THR A 210 4.97 -8.44 21.23
C THR A 210 6.42 -8.03 21.45
N VAL A 211 6.78 -6.81 21.05
CA VAL A 211 8.14 -6.27 21.30
C VAL A 211 8.42 -6.15 22.79
N LEU A 212 7.50 -5.60 23.58
CA LEU A 212 7.69 -5.47 25.04
C LEU A 212 7.73 -6.82 25.74
N GLU A 213 6.84 -7.75 25.39
CA GLU A 213 6.84 -9.12 25.92
C GLU A 213 8.15 -9.84 25.60
N TRP A 214 8.66 -9.66 24.36
CA TRP A 214 9.92 -10.29 23.97
C TRP A 214 11.07 -9.85 24.86
N PHE A 215 11.24 -8.54 25.08
CA PHE A 215 12.31 -8.00 25.95
C PHE A 215 12.11 -8.34 27.42
N SER A 216 10.89 -8.57 27.89
CA SER A 216 10.65 -9.03 29.25
C SER A 216 11.19 -10.44 29.52
N HIS A 217 11.33 -11.24 28.48
CA HIS A 217 11.88 -12.61 28.53
C HIS A 217 13.35 -12.70 28.08
N HIS A 218 13.89 -11.64 27.46
CA HIS A 218 15.25 -11.58 26.93
C HIS A 218 16.01 -10.39 27.54
N CYS A 219 16.26 -10.47 28.88
CA CYS A 219 16.90 -9.39 29.62
C CYS A 219 18.35 -9.15 29.23
N ASP A 220 18.99 -10.10 28.56
CA ASP A 220 20.36 -10.09 28.05
C ASP A 220 20.45 -9.69 26.57
N SER A 221 19.34 -9.25 25.96
CA SER A 221 19.30 -8.85 24.56
C SER A 221 20.36 -7.81 24.23
N THR A 222 20.99 -8.00 23.08
CA THR A 222 21.96 -7.06 22.49
C THR A 222 21.29 -5.91 21.75
N ILE A 223 19.99 -5.99 21.46
CA ILE A 223 19.23 -4.92 20.82
C ILE A 223 19.03 -3.78 21.82
N THR A 224 19.54 -2.60 21.48
CA THR A 224 19.53 -1.43 22.36
C THR A 224 18.39 -0.48 22.08
N ASP A 225 17.90 -0.45 20.84
CA ASP A 225 16.91 0.49 20.37
C ASP A 225 15.96 -0.18 19.37
N VAL A 226 14.66 0.11 19.51
CA VAL A 226 13.63 -0.26 18.55
C VAL A 226 12.92 1.01 18.08
N VAL A 227 12.79 1.16 16.77
CA VAL A 227 12.05 2.25 16.13
C VAL A 227 10.89 1.65 15.37
N PHE A 228 9.68 2.09 15.65
CA PHE A 228 8.53 1.84 14.78
C PHE A 228 8.43 2.95 13.73
N ASP A 229 8.74 2.61 12.49
CA ASP A 229 8.54 3.50 11.36
C ASP A 229 7.12 3.38 10.86
N VAL A 230 6.44 4.52 10.76
CA VAL A 230 5.05 4.63 10.33
C VAL A 230 4.95 5.63 9.17
N PHE A 231 3.95 5.46 8.33
CA PHE A 231 3.83 6.28 7.13
C PHE A 231 2.82 7.43 7.26
N SER A 232 1.75 7.26 8.05
CA SER A 232 0.69 8.25 8.21
C SER A 232 0.74 8.95 9.57
N GLU A 233 0.14 10.16 9.66
CA GLU A 233 -0.03 10.85 10.96
C GLU A 233 -0.91 10.04 11.90
N SER A 234 -1.98 9.45 11.37
CA SER A 234 -2.88 8.60 12.16
C SER A 234 -2.15 7.42 12.80
N ASP A 235 -1.21 6.81 12.09
CA ASP A 235 -0.42 5.71 12.62
C ASP A 235 0.57 6.21 13.68
N LEU A 236 1.18 7.40 13.42
CA LEU A 236 2.08 8.04 14.39
C LEU A 236 1.37 8.30 15.73
N ASP A 237 0.19 8.88 15.67
CA ASP A 237 -0.62 9.19 16.85
C ASP A 237 -1.04 7.89 17.58
N LEU A 238 -1.42 6.86 16.83
CA LEU A 238 -1.81 5.57 17.36
C LEU A 238 -0.67 4.89 18.12
N TYR A 239 0.53 4.82 17.54
CA TYR A 239 1.70 4.24 18.19
C TYR A 239 2.15 5.06 19.39
N ARG A 240 2.15 6.41 19.29
CA ARG A 240 2.45 7.30 20.41
C ARG A 240 1.50 7.10 21.59
N HIS A 241 0.21 7.06 21.30
CA HIS A 241 -0.80 6.83 22.32
C HIS A 241 -0.59 5.49 23.00
N ARG A 242 -0.42 4.42 22.21
CA ARG A 242 -0.24 3.07 22.74
C ARG A 242 1.00 2.92 23.61
N LEU A 243 2.12 3.53 23.22
CA LEU A 243 3.36 3.51 24.01
C LEU A 243 3.27 4.39 25.26
N SER A 244 2.58 5.54 25.21
CA SER A 244 2.40 6.41 26.37
C SER A 244 1.50 5.79 27.45
N GLU A 245 0.47 5.04 27.08
CA GLU A 245 -0.35 4.27 28.02
C GLU A 245 0.49 3.28 28.86
N LEU A 246 1.51 2.70 28.25
CA LEU A 246 2.38 1.72 28.90
C LEU A 246 3.45 2.36 29.80
N SER A 247 3.83 3.61 29.54
CA SER A 247 4.73 4.36 30.40
C SER A 247 4.08 4.78 31.73
N TYR A 248 2.76 4.87 31.79
CA TYR A 248 1.99 5.24 32.98
C TYR A 248 1.68 4.07 33.92
N ASN A 249 1.75 2.83 33.43
CA ASN A 249 1.37 1.62 34.21
C ASN A 249 2.59 0.80 34.66
N ASP A 250 3.42 1.36 35.54
CA ASP A 250 4.41 0.56 36.26
C ASP A 250 3.70 -0.41 37.24
N GLY A 251 3.42 -1.63 36.76
CA GLY A 251 3.20 -2.74 37.71
C GLY A 251 1.96 -3.61 37.57
N LYS A 252 1.09 -3.43 36.58
CA LYS A 252 0.00 -4.39 36.35
C LYS A 252 -0.23 -4.59 34.85
N SER A 253 -0.05 -5.83 34.37
CA SER A 253 -0.49 -6.23 33.03
C SER A 253 -2.02 -6.12 32.93
N PRO A 254 -2.57 -5.30 32.04
CA PRO A 254 -4.01 -5.31 31.81
C PRO A 254 -4.35 -6.50 30.92
N GLY A 255 -5.24 -7.34 31.40
CA GLY A 255 -5.92 -8.33 30.57
C GLY A 255 -6.60 -7.62 29.41
N VAL A 256 -6.39 -8.15 28.19
CA VAL A 256 -6.98 -7.61 26.97
C VAL A 256 -8.47 -7.90 26.97
N VAL A 257 -9.27 -6.87 27.22
CA VAL A 257 -10.70 -6.86 26.88
C VAL A 257 -10.81 -6.22 25.52
N PHE A 258 -11.30 -6.96 24.52
CA PHE A 258 -11.65 -6.39 23.21
C PHE A 258 -12.86 -5.46 23.41
N PRO A 259 -12.80 -4.19 23.04
CA PRO A 259 -14.00 -3.36 23.05
C PRO A 259 -14.88 -3.81 21.89
N ALA A 260 -16.14 -4.15 22.21
CA ALA A 260 -17.17 -4.38 21.23
C ALA A 260 -17.36 -3.11 20.39
N GLY A 261 -17.23 -3.26 19.07
CA GLY A 261 -17.45 -2.15 18.14
C GLY A 261 -18.90 -1.70 18.19
N GLU A 262 -19.12 -0.45 18.61
CA GLU A 262 -20.29 0.37 18.22
C GLU A 262 -20.24 1.82 18.76
N GLN A 263 -19.33 2.15 19.69
CA GLN A 263 -19.29 3.49 20.29
C GLN A 263 -18.35 4.51 19.58
N HIS A 264 -17.48 4.05 18.67
CA HIS A 264 -16.50 4.94 18.02
C HIS A 264 -17.01 5.81 16.86
N ILE A 265 -18.23 5.56 16.37
CA ILE A 265 -18.74 6.30 15.20
C ILE A 265 -19.20 7.70 15.58
N VAL A 266 -19.69 7.92 16.78
CA VAL A 266 -20.25 9.21 17.21
C VAL A 266 -19.16 10.24 17.54
N GLU A 267 -18.02 9.83 18.09
CA GLU A 267 -16.89 10.72 18.42
C GLU A 267 -16.11 11.22 17.18
N LEU A 268 -16.15 10.47 16.07
CA LEU A 268 -15.49 10.88 14.82
C LEU A 268 -16.11 12.13 14.19
N TYR A 269 -17.42 12.35 14.37
CA TYR A 269 -18.10 13.49 13.76
C TYR A 269 -17.83 14.85 14.43
N ASP A 270 -17.37 14.85 15.67
CA ASP A 270 -17.04 16.06 16.46
C ASP A 270 -15.53 16.29 16.64
N SER A 271 -14.69 15.51 15.95
CA SER A 271 -13.25 15.70 16.06
C SER A 271 -12.81 17.09 15.56
N PRO A 272 -11.86 17.76 16.24
CA PRO A 272 -11.32 19.05 15.81
C PRO A 272 -10.83 19.03 14.37
N ASN A 273 -10.30 17.91 13.89
CA ASN A 273 -9.81 17.73 12.54
C ASN A 273 -10.93 17.75 11.48
N ILE A 274 -12.11 17.20 11.79
CA ILE A 274 -13.25 17.23 10.87
C ILE A 274 -13.84 18.65 10.81
N GLN A 275 -13.89 19.34 11.94
CA GLN A 275 -14.33 20.75 11.97
C GLN A 275 -13.36 21.63 11.18
N ALA A 276 -12.05 21.47 11.35
CA ALA A 276 -11.04 22.18 10.57
C ALA A 276 -11.18 21.88 9.07
N ALA A 277 -11.36 20.60 8.69
CA ALA A 277 -11.58 20.21 7.31
C ALA A 277 -12.84 20.84 6.70
N ARG A 278 -13.94 20.90 7.45
CA ARG A 278 -15.17 21.57 7.03
C ARG A 278 -14.94 23.07 6.78
N THR A 279 -14.25 23.74 7.69
CA THR A 279 -13.91 25.16 7.55
C THR A 279 -13.08 25.40 6.30
N VAL A 280 -12.02 24.61 6.08
CA VAL A 280 -11.13 24.70 4.91
C VAL A 280 -11.92 24.51 3.60
N ILE A 281 -12.80 23.51 3.53
CA ILE A 281 -13.66 23.29 2.35
C ILE A 281 -14.65 24.45 2.17
N GLN A 282 -15.20 24.99 3.26
CA GLN A 282 -16.13 26.11 3.22
C GLN A 282 -15.48 27.43 2.78
N GLU A 283 -14.19 27.61 3.04
CA GLU A 283 -13.45 28.81 2.66
C GLU A 283 -12.77 28.69 1.28
N ALA A 284 -12.61 27.47 0.75
CA ALA A 284 -11.94 27.24 -0.51
C ALA A 284 -12.64 27.89 -1.70
N ASP A 285 -11.87 28.51 -2.59
CA ASP A 285 -12.34 29.00 -3.88
C ASP A 285 -12.42 27.90 -4.94
N TYR A 286 -11.56 26.91 -4.87
CA TYR A 286 -11.46 25.80 -5.81
C TYR A 286 -11.17 24.48 -5.07
N LEU A 287 -11.75 23.37 -5.53
CA LEU A 287 -11.60 22.05 -4.90
C LEU A 287 -10.92 21.07 -5.86
N ILE A 288 -9.81 20.45 -5.44
CA ILE A 288 -9.23 19.31 -6.13
C ILE A 288 -9.49 18.05 -5.30
N ILE A 289 -10.07 17.03 -5.95
CA ILE A 289 -10.34 15.73 -5.37
C ILE A 289 -9.32 14.74 -5.92
N SER A 290 -8.50 14.17 -5.07
CA SER A 290 -7.62 13.06 -5.40
C SER A 290 -8.22 11.76 -4.85
N ALA A 291 -8.39 10.74 -5.70
CA ALA A 291 -9.01 9.48 -5.31
C ALA A 291 -8.31 8.27 -5.95
N GLY A 292 -8.37 7.16 -5.28
CA GLY A 292 -7.80 5.89 -5.73
C GLY A 292 -8.74 4.71 -5.46
N ALA A 293 -8.24 3.50 -5.67
CA ALA A 293 -8.99 2.25 -5.55
C ALA A 293 -9.72 2.08 -4.21
N GLY A 294 -9.21 2.68 -3.11
CA GLY A 294 -9.87 2.65 -1.82
C GLY A 294 -11.25 3.31 -1.81
N LEU A 295 -11.49 4.35 -2.62
CA LEU A 295 -12.82 4.96 -2.73
C LEU A 295 -13.81 4.01 -3.39
N SER A 296 -13.41 3.32 -4.47
CA SER A 296 -14.26 2.32 -5.15
C SER A 296 -14.49 1.10 -4.28
N ALA A 297 -13.48 0.65 -3.53
CA ALA A 297 -13.61 -0.46 -2.57
C ALA A 297 -14.60 -0.10 -1.44
N SER A 298 -14.55 1.13 -0.90
CA SER A 298 -15.52 1.62 0.08
C SER A 298 -16.94 1.75 -0.50
N ALA A 299 -17.07 1.84 -1.82
CA ALA A 299 -18.34 1.80 -2.55
C ALA A 299 -18.70 0.37 -3.02
N GLY A 300 -18.07 -0.67 -2.48
CA GLY A 300 -18.34 -2.08 -2.77
C GLY A 300 -17.63 -2.65 -3.99
N LEU A 301 -16.99 -1.84 -4.83
CA LEU A 301 -16.20 -2.30 -5.99
C LEU A 301 -14.75 -2.53 -5.56
N ASP A 302 -14.53 -3.59 -4.81
CA ASP A 302 -13.20 -3.98 -4.33
C ASP A 302 -12.55 -4.98 -5.29
N TYR A 303 -11.55 -4.52 -6.03
CA TYR A 303 -10.78 -5.32 -6.99
C TYR A 303 -9.95 -6.43 -6.35
N THR A 304 -9.76 -6.39 -5.03
CA THR A 304 -9.04 -7.42 -4.27
C THR A 304 -9.98 -8.49 -3.70
N SER A 305 -11.30 -8.28 -3.76
CA SER A 305 -12.30 -9.16 -3.16
C SER A 305 -12.43 -10.48 -3.92
N ALA A 306 -12.12 -11.58 -3.25
CA ALA A 306 -12.34 -12.93 -3.77
C ALA A 306 -13.83 -13.29 -3.87
N ASP A 307 -14.66 -12.75 -2.97
CA ASP A 307 -16.10 -12.96 -2.98
C ASP A 307 -16.74 -12.26 -4.17
N LEU A 308 -16.36 -11.00 -4.43
CA LEU A 308 -16.83 -10.26 -5.59
C LEU A 308 -16.43 -10.99 -6.89
N PHE A 309 -15.18 -11.42 -6.99
CA PHE A 309 -14.70 -12.18 -8.15
C PHE A 309 -15.47 -13.50 -8.29
N SER A 310 -15.63 -14.25 -7.20
CA SER A 310 -16.33 -15.54 -7.19
C SER A 310 -17.80 -15.43 -7.60
N LYS A 311 -18.43 -14.31 -7.25
CA LYS A 311 -19.83 -14.01 -7.57
C LYS A 311 -20.01 -13.62 -9.03
N HIS A 312 -19.11 -12.77 -9.57
CA HIS A 312 -19.31 -12.15 -10.88
C HIS A 312 -18.50 -12.79 -12.01
N LEU A 313 -17.34 -13.38 -11.72
CA LEU A 313 -16.43 -13.94 -12.72
C LEU A 313 -16.00 -15.39 -12.41
N PRO A 314 -16.93 -16.29 -11.97
CA PRO A 314 -16.57 -17.66 -11.56
C PRO A 314 -15.96 -18.49 -12.70
N GLY A 315 -16.31 -18.21 -13.97
CA GLY A 315 -15.81 -18.93 -15.14
C GLY A 315 -14.29 -18.80 -15.36
N PHE A 316 -13.66 -17.83 -14.71
CA PHE A 316 -12.22 -17.56 -14.85
C PHE A 316 -11.37 -18.09 -13.70
N LYS A 317 -11.96 -18.71 -12.68
CA LYS A 317 -11.23 -19.41 -11.62
C LYS A 317 -10.29 -20.49 -12.15
N LYS A 318 -10.65 -21.12 -13.26
CA LYS A 318 -9.83 -22.15 -13.93
C LYS A 318 -8.45 -21.66 -14.40
N TYR A 319 -8.26 -20.33 -14.51
CA TYR A 319 -6.99 -19.70 -14.84
C TYR A 319 -6.15 -19.34 -13.60
N GLY A 320 -6.63 -19.70 -12.40
CA GLY A 320 -5.98 -19.37 -11.14
C GLY A 320 -6.35 -18.03 -10.56
N PHE A 321 -7.29 -17.30 -11.18
CA PHE A 321 -7.73 -15.99 -10.69
C PHE A 321 -8.59 -16.12 -9.43
N ARG A 322 -8.32 -15.26 -8.45
CA ARG A 322 -9.02 -15.17 -7.18
C ARG A 322 -9.71 -13.82 -6.99
N CYS A 323 -9.21 -12.78 -7.64
CA CYS A 323 -9.74 -11.43 -7.58
C CYS A 323 -9.59 -10.71 -8.94
N LEU A 324 -10.19 -9.53 -9.08
CA LEU A 324 -10.13 -8.77 -10.35
C LEU A 324 -8.70 -8.31 -10.69
N TYR A 325 -7.84 -8.12 -9.70
CA TYR A 325 -6.45 -7.72 -9.93
C TYR A 325 -5.58 -8.82 -10.55
N ASP A 326 -5.92 -10.10 -10.39
CA ASP A 326 -5.10 -11.22 -10.85
C ASP A 326 -4.95 -11.25 -12.39
N VAL A 327 -5.82 -10.57 -13.13
CA VAL A 327 -5.71 -10.47 -14.59
C VAL A 327 -4.59 -9.55 -15.05
N PHE A 328 -4.22 -8.56 -14.25
CA PHE A 328 -3.19 -7.60 -14.62
C PHE A 328 -1.82 -8.27 -14.64
N GLY A 329 -1.23 -8.32 -15.83
CA GLY A 329 0.03 -9.03 -16.07
C GLY A 329 -0.12 -10.50 -16.49
N PHE A 330 -1.31 -11.08 -16.49
CA PHE A 330 -1.52 -12.45 -16.94
C PHE A 330 -1.33 -12.59 -18.45
N GLN A 331 -0.43 -13.50 -18.88
CA GLN A 331 -0.07 -13.69 -20.28
C GLN A 331 -0.46 -15.08 -20.83
N SER A 332 -0.79 -16.04 -19.95
CA SER A 332 -0.96 -17.45 -20.32
C SER A 332 -2.40 -17.77 -20.77
N TRP A 333 -2.99 -16.91 -21.63
CA TRP A 333 -4.31 -17.15 -22.17
C TRP A 333 -4.30 -18.29 -23.19
N PRO A 334 -5.24 -19.25 -23.12
CA PRO A 334 -5.30 -20.36 -24.08
C PRO A 334 -5.71 -19.93 -25.49
N SER A 335 -6.43 -18.80 -25.61
CA SER A 335 -6.83 -18.21 -26.89
C SER A 335 -7.16 -16.72 -26.70
N GLU A 336 -7.20 -15.95 -27.79
CA GLU A 336 -7.67 -14.58 -27.78
C GLU A 336 -9.16 -14.50 -27.40
N GLN A 337 -9.99 -15.47 -27.77
CA GLN A 337 -11.39 -15.53 -27.33
C GLN A 337 -11.50 -15.65 -25.82
N ALA A 338 -10.65 -16.46 -25.18
CA ALA A 338 -10.63 -16.58 -23.71
C ALA A 338 -10.22 -15.26 -23.04
N ARG A 339 -9.22 -14.59 -23.59
CA ARG A 339 -8.79 -13.26 -23.14
C ARG A 339 -9.90 -12.22 -23.26
N TRP A 340 -10.49 -12.11 -24.45
CA TRP A 340 -11.59 -11.19 -24.71
C TRP A 340 -12.83 -11.51 -23.87
N SER A 341 -13.12 -12.79 -23.63
CA SER A 341 -14.19 -13.21 -22.72
C SER A 341 -14.03 -12.59 -21.34
N TYR A 342 -12.83 -12.63 -20.76
CA TYR A 342 -12.59 -12.00 -19.48
C TYR A 342 -12.85 -10.50 -19.52
N PHE A 343 -12.24 -9.79 -20.47
CA PHE A 343 -12.38 -8.35 -20.55
C PHE A 343 -13.82 -7.91 -20.82
N MET A 344 -14.57 -8.60 -21.66
CA MET A 344 -15.97 -8.28 -21.89
C MET A 344 -16.81 -8.44 -20.60
N ASN A 345 -16.67 -9.55 -19.88
CA ASN A 345 -17.36 -9.73 -18.60
C ASN A 345 -16.94 -8.68 -17.55
N HIS A 346 -15.66 -8.32 -17.49
CA HIS A 346 -15.15 -7.28 -16.61
C HIS A 346 -15.76 -5.91 -16.96
N LEU A 347 -15.76 -5.52 -18.23
CA LEU A 347 -16.34 -4.26 -18.67
C LEU A 347 -17.86 -4.20 -18.44
N ILE A 348 -18.57 -5.31 -18.65
CA ILE A 348 -20.00 -5.44 -18.33
C ILE A 348 -20.23 -5.26 -16.83
N LEU A 349 -19.44 -5.92 -16.00
CA LEU A 349 -19.50 -5.76 -14.55
C LEU A 349 -19.36 -4.30 -14.12
N ILE A 350 -18.37 -3.58 -14.68
CA ILE A 350 -18.16 -2.17 -14.35
C ILE A 350 -19.28 -1.30 -14.92
N ARG A 351 -19.70 -1.52 -16.15
CA ARG A 351 -20.82 -0.80 -16.79
C ARG A 351 -22.10 -0.91 -15.96
N ASP A 352 -22.40 -2.11 -15.47
CA ASP A 352 -23.65 -2.43 -14.78
C ASP A 352 -23.54 -2.29 -13.26
N TRP A 353 -22.36 -1.85 -12.74
CA TRP A 353 -22.18 -1.63 -11.31
C TRP A 353 -23.21 -0.64 -10.78
N PRO A 354 -23.95 -0.97 -9.72
CA PRO A 354 -25.03 -0.11 -9.23
C PRO A 354 -24.52 1.25 -8.79
N GLN A 355 -25.41 2.24 -8.81
CA GLN A 355 -25.10 3.55 -8.24
C GLN A 355 -24.74 3.43 -6.76
N GLN A 356 -23.72 4.17 -6.34
CA GLN A 356 -23.16 4.09 -5.00
C GLN A 356 -23.49 5.33 -4.18
N GLU A 357 -24.01 5.11 -2.99
CA GLU A 357 -24.40 6.19 -2.09
C GLU A 357 -23.22 7.10 -1.72
N LEU A 358 -22.02 6.53 -1.56
CA LEU A 358 -20.79 7.26 -1.25
C LEU A 358 -20.49 8.33 -2.30
N TYR A 359 -20.47 7.96 -3.57
CA TYR A 359 -20.24 8.89 -4.69
C TYR A 359 -21.36 9.92 -4.83
N SER A 360 -22.61 9.50 -4.62
CA SER A 360 -23.76 10.40 -4.63
C SER A 360 -23.72 11.42 -3.49
N LYS A 361 -23.28 11.01 -2.30
CA LYS A 361 -23.05 11.91 -1.15
C LYS A 361 -21.93 12.88 -1.43
N LEU A 362 -20.81 12.40 -1.99
CA LEU A 362 -19.68 13.26 -2.34
C LEU A 362 -20.10 14.30 -3.37
N TRP A 363 -20.80 13.90 -4.43
CA TRP A 363 -21.32 14.83 -5.43
C TRP A 363 -22.24 15.89 -4.81
N ARG A 364 -23.22 15.48 -4.01
CA ARG A 364 -24.12 16.43 -3.31
C ARG A 364 -23.37 17.40 -2.41
N ALA A 365 -22.35 16.93 -1.70
CA ALA A 365 -21.59 17.78 -0.79
C ALA A 365 -20.82 18.89 -1.53
N ILE A 366 -20.31 18.62 -2.72
CA ILE A 366 -19.48 19.57 -3.46
C ILE A 366 -20.25 20.36 -4.53
N SER A 367 -21.26 19.75 -5.17
CA SER A 367 -21.96 20.38 -6.31
C SER A 367 -22.63 21.70 -5.94
N THR A 368 -23.23 21.80 -4.76
CA THR A 368 -23.90 23.02 -4.30
C THR A 368 -22.96 24.23 -4.24
N ARG A 369 -21.68 24.03 -3.97
CA ARG A 369 -20.71 25.12 -3.80
C ARG A 369 -19.77 25.28 -5.00
N PHE A 370 -19.35 24.19 -5.59
CA PHE A 370 -18.26 24.16 -6.57
C PHE A 370 -18.71 23.86 -8.01
N SER A 371 -19.96 23.49 -8.22
CA SER A 371 -20.51 23.26 -9.55
C SER A 371 -21.62 24.25 -9.87
N SER A 372 -21.55 24.82 -11.07
CA SER A 372 -22.60 25.63 -11.68
C SER A 372 -23.33 24.89 -12.79
N GLY A 373 -22.84 23.69 -13.14
CA GLY A 373 -23.28 22.91 -14.29
C GLY A 373 -22.64 23.33 -15.61
N ASP A 374 -21.68 24.24 -15.56
CA ASP A 374 -20.92 24.72 -16.73
C ASP A 374 -19.42 24.46 -16.51
N THR A 375 -18.79 23.81 -17.50
CA THR A 375 -17.37 23.42 -17.44
C THR A 375 -16.42 24.58 -17.19
N ASP A 376 -16.73 25.78 -17.71
CA ASP A 376 -15.83 26.93 -17.62
C ASP A 376 -15.93 27.63 -16.26
N THR A 377 -17.05 27.48 -15.57
CA THR A 377 -17.33 28.15 -14.30
C THR A 377 -17.27 27.20 -13.10
N ASP A 378 -17.25 25.89 -13.32
CA ASP A 378 -17.12 24.88 -12.27
C ASP A 378 -15.74 24.97 -11.59
N ARG A 379 -15.75 25.04 -10.27
CA ARG A 379 -14.58 25.27 -9.40
C ARG A 379 -14.13 24.00 -8.70
N TYR A 380 -14.24 22.84 -9.36
CA TYR A 380 -13.68 21.59 -8.89
C TYR A 380 -12.94 20.85 -10.01
N PHE A 381 -12.06 19.93 -9.61
CA PHE A 381 -11.40 18.99 -10.49
C PHE A 381 -11.18 17.67 -9.75
N VAL A 382 -11.37 16.55 -10.43
CA VAL A 382 -11.12 15.21 -9.90
C VAL A 382 -9.91 14.62 -10.62
N ARG A 383 -8.93 14.13 -9.86
CA ARG A 383 -7.86 13.30 -10.37
C ARG A 383 -7.94 11.93 -9.70
N THR A 384 -8.18 10.89 -10.46
CA THR A 384 -8.34 9.54 -9.91
C THR A 384 -7.51 8.51 -10.68
N SER A 385 -6.89 7.58 -9.94
CA SER A 385 -6.28 6.39 -10.53
C SER A 385 -7.30 5.30 -10.89
N ASN A 386 -8.59 5.51 -10.54
CA ASN A 386 -9.65 4.56 -10.83
C ASN A 386 -10.11 4.70 -12.30
N ALA A 387 -10.11 3.59 -13.02
CA ALA A 387 -10.59 3.53 -14.41
C ALA A 387 -12.10 3.21 -14.53
N ASP A 388 -12.81 3.05 -13.41
CA ASP A 388 -14.19 2.55 -13.34
C ASP A 388 -15.27 3.54 -13.77
N GLY A 389 -14.93 4.81 -13.94
CA GLY A 389 -15.86 5.86 -14.36
C GLY A 389 -16.94 6.22 -13.34
N LEU A 390 -16.84 5.77 -12.08
CA LEU A 390 -17.86 6.00 -11.07
C LEU A 390 -18.09 7.48 -10.78
N PHE A 391 -17.09 8.33 -10.84
CA PHE A 391 -17.27 9.78 -10.69
C PHE A 391 -18.24 10.32 -11.75
N ILE A 392 -17.99 10.04 -13.03
CA ILE A 392 -18.80 10.54 -14.15
C ILE A 392 -20.24 10.02 -14.03
N ARG A 393 -20.41 8.75 -13.68
CA ARG A 393 -21.74 8.13 -13.49
C ARG A 393 -22.55 8.73 -12.33
N HIS A 394 -21.91 9.42 -11.41
CA HIS A 394 -22.57 10.07 -10.26
C HIS A 394 -22.67 11.58 -10.39
N GLY A 395 -22.52 12.11 -11.61
CA GLY A 395 -22.83 13.50 -11.95
C GLY A 395 -21.63 14.43 -12.08
N PHE A 396 -20.40 13.97 -11.88
CA PHE A 396 -19.21 14.78 -12.16
C PHE A 396 -19.04 14.94 -13.66
N LEU A 397 -18.73 16.14 -14.12
CA LEU A 397 -18.50 16.39 -15.55
C LEU A 397 -17.24 15.67 -16.03
N ALA A 398 -17.33 14.97 -17.15
CA ALA A 398 -16.22 14.22 -17.73
C ALA A 398 -14.98 15.11 -17.97
N SER A 399 -15.16 16.36 -18.40
CA SER A 399 -14.09 17.34 -18.58
C SER A 399 -13.40 17.79 -17.29
N LYS A 400 -13.98 17.48 -16.13
CA LYS A 400 -13.45 17.77 -14.79
C LYS A 400 -12.89 16.53 -14.09
N VAL A 401 -12.83 15.38 -14.79
CA VAL A 401 -12.32 14.12 -14.24
C VAL A 401 -11.13 13.64 -15.08
N SER A 402 -9.96 13.59 -14.49
CA SER A 402 -8.75 13.03 -15.09
C SER A 402 -8.50 11.61 -14.57
N THR A 403 -8.28 10.67 -15.47
CA THR A 403 -8.01 9.26 -15.20
C THR A 403 -6.67 8.84 -15.84
N PRO A 404 -5.51 9.25 -15.28
CA PRO A 404 -4.21 9.05 -15.92
C PRO A 404 -3.81 7.59 -16.13
N GLN A 405 -4.49 6.65 -15.48
CA GLN A 405 -4.29 5.21 -15.69
C GLN A 405 -5.27 4.60 -16.71
N GLY A 406 -6.11 5.43 -17.35
CA GLY A 406 -7.08 5.03 -18.34
C GLY A 406 -8.51 4.98 -17.84
N HIS A 407 -9.42 4.63 -18.76
CA HIS A 407 -10.86 4.59 -18.52
C HIS A 407 -11.48 3.36 -19.21
N TYR A 408 -12.28 2.58 -18.48
CA TYR A 408 -12.86 1.33 -19.01
C TYR A 408 -13.92 1.53 -20.11
N ALA A 409 -14.42 2.74 -20.30
CA ALA A 409 -15.27 3.03 -21.45
C ALA A 409 -14.49 3.18 -22.76
N GLN A 410 -13.16 3.13 -22.72
CA GLN A 410 -12.32 3.34 -23.90
C GLN A 410 -11.32 2.21 -24.09
N LEU A 411 -11.08 1.85 -25.33
CA LEU A 411 -10.10 0.87 -25.79
C LEU A 411 -9.02 1.58 -26.59
N GLN A 412 -7.76 1.21 -26.38
CA GLN A 412 -6.64 1.76 -27.14
C GLN A 412 -5.89 0.67 -27.90
N CYS A 413 -5.48 0.96 -29.11
CA CYS A 413 -4.57 0.07 -29.85
C CYS A 413 -3.19 0.03 -29.18
N ILE A 414 -2.74 -1.16 -28.73
CA ILE A 414 -1.42 -1.36 -28.11
C ILE A 414 -0.28 -0.94 -29.04
N ARG A 415 -0.44 -1.11 -30.35
CA ARG A 415 0.58 -0.71 -31.34
C ARG A 415 0.68 0.79 -31.53
N LYS A 416 -0.24 1.57 -30.90
CA LYS A 416 -0.31 3.04 -31.07
C LYS A 416 -0.19 3.46 -32.55
N CYS A 417 -0.97 2.78 -33.41
CA CYS A 417 -0.90 2.98 -34.87
C CYS A 417 -1.08 4.44 -35.27
N THR A 418 -1.93 5.16 -34.55
CA THR A 418 -2.12 6.62 -34.61
C THR A 418 -2.35 7.16 -33.22
N ILE A 419 -2.14 8.46 -33.02
CA ILE A 419 -2.41 9.13 -31.74
C ILE A 419 -3.90 9.04 -31.35
N ASP A 420 -4.77 8.89 -32.36
CA ASP A 420 -6.24 8.82 -32.22
C ASP A 420 -6.76 7.38 -32.24
N ALA A 421 -5.89 6.36 -32.06
CA ALA A 421 -6.31 4.95 -32.04
C ALA A 421 -6.97 4.57 -30.70
N VAL A 422 -7.97 5.37 -30.30
CA VAL A 422 -8.82 5.20 -29.13
C VAL A 422 -10.25 4.96 -29.59
N PHE A 423 -10.90 3.95 -29.06
CA PHE A 423 -12.22 3.50 -29.47
C PHE A 423 -13.15 3.43 -28.26
N ASP A 424 -14.43 3.76 -28.48
CA ASP A 424 -15.45 3.51 -27.48
C ASP A 424 -15.62 1.99 -27.25
N ALA A 425 -15.64 1.57 -26.00
CA ALA A 425 -15.81 0.17 -25.61
C ALA A 425 -17.25 -0.33 -25.81
N ALA A 426 -18.24 0.56 -25.78
CA ALA A 426 -19.66 0.19 -25.80
C ALA A 426 -20.08 -0.65 -27.02
N PRO A 427 -19.67 -0.35 -28.28
CA PRO A 427 -20.02 -1.17 -29.43
C PRO A 427 -19.45 -2.61 -29.31
N TYR A 428 -18.25 -2.76 -28.77
CA TYR A 428 -17.62 -4.08 -28.62
C TYR A 428 -18.29 -4.89 -27.53
N ILE A 429 -18.67 -4.24 -26.43
CA ILE A 429 -19.46 -4.87 -25.34
C ILE A 429 -20.80 -5.34 -25.92
N ALA A 430 -21.54 -4.48 -26.60
CA ALA A 430 -22.85 -4.80 -27.19
C ALA A 430 -22.79 -5.95 -28.20
N ALA A 431 -21.69 -6.06 -28.94
CA ALA A 431 -21.48 -7.15 -29.89
C ALA A 431 -21.15 -8.47 -29.20
N ALA A 432 -20.40 -8.45 -28.10
CA ALA A 432 -19.93 -9.65 -27.41
C ALA A 432 -20.94 -10.21 -26.40
N GLU A 433 -21.65 -9.34 -25.69
CA GLU A 433 -22.53 -9.67 -24.56
C GLU A 433 -23.59 -10.76 -24.90
N PRO A 434 -24.30 -10.73 -26.04
CA PRO A 434 -25.28 -11.76 -26.40
C PRO A 434 -24.67 -13.15 -26.66
N HIS A 435 -23.35 -13.21 -26.87
CA HIS A 435 -22.62 -14.44 -27.21
C HIS A 435 -21.84 -15.02 -26.04
N LEU A 436 -21.81 -14.33 -24.90
CA LEU A 436 -21.19 -14.87 -23.69
C LEU A 436 -22.03 -16.01 -23.13
N ASP A 437 -21.42 -17.17 -22.96
CA ASP A 437 -22.07 -18.31 -22.32
C ASP A 437 -22.37 -17.98 -20.83
N PRO A 438 -23.61 -18.12 -20.37
CA PRO A 438 -23.99 -17.69 -19.03
C PRO A 438 -23.34 -18.51 -17.89
N ILE A 439 -22.84 -19.71 -18.19
CA ILE A 439 -22.22 -20.62 -17.20
C ILE A 439 -20.71 -20.47 -17.23
N THR A 440 -20.10 -20.62 -18.39
CA THR A 440 -18.65 -20.58 -18.55
C THR A 440 -18.11 -19.16 -18.68
N GLN A 441 -18.97 -18.19 -18.99
CA GLN A 441 -18.64 -16.79 -19.25
C GLN A 441 -17.67 -16.58 -20.42
N HIS A 442 -17.60 -17.55 -21.34
CA HIS A 442 -16.71 -17.49 -22.49
C HIS A 442 -17.47 -17.23 -23.78
N LEU A 443 -16.79 -16.51 -24.68
CA LEU A 443 -17.20 -16.35 -26.08
C LEU A 443 -16.98 -17.67 -26.84
N PRO A 444 -17.79 -17.98 -27.87
CA PRO A 444 -17.53 -19.08 -28.78
C PRO A 444 -16.14 -19.02 -29.40
N ALA A 445 -15.56 -20.19 -29.72
CA ALA A 445 -14.20 -20.27 -30.25
C ALA A 445 -14.05 -19.60 -31.63
N ASP A 446 -15.14 -19.47 -32.37
CA ASP A 446 -15.22 -18.82 -33.68
C ASP A 446 -15.69 -17.36 -33.63
N PHE A 447 -15.94 -16.83 -32.41
CA PHE A 447 -16.33 -15.42 -32.27
C PHE A 447 -15.22 -14.48 -32.78
N PRO A 448 -15.56 -13.54 -33.67
CA PRO A 448 -14.59 -12.62 -34.26
C PRO A 448 -14.12 -11.62 -33.20
N VAL A 449 -12.91 -11.86 -32.66
CA VAL A 449 -12.28 -10.93 -31.73
C VAL A 449 -11.44 -9.89 -32.48
N PRO A 450 -11.36 -8.66 -31.99
CA PRO A 450 -10.53 -7.63 -32.61
C PRO A 450 -9.06 -8.07 -32.69
N THR A 451 -8.40 -7.80 -33.81
CA THR A 451 -6.99 -8.16 -34.06
C THR A 451 -5.99 -7.21 -33.39
N PHE A 452 -6.44 -6.23 -32.62
CA PHE A 452 -5.59 -5.34 -31.84
C PHE A 452 -5.57 -5.76 -30.38
N SER A 453 -4.42 -5.64 -29.77
CA SER A 453 -4.26 -5.95 -28.35
C SER A 453 -4.92 -4.87 -27.51
N PHE A 454 -5.59 -5.32 -26.46
CA PHE A 454 -6.33 -4.49 -25.53
C PHE A 454 -5.37 -3.76 -24.57
N SER A 455 -5.44 -2.46 -24.48
CA SER A 455 -5.02 -1.72 -23.29
C SER A 455 -6.09 -0.70 -22.95
N VAL A 456 -6.38 -0.53 -21.67
CA VAL A 456 -7.17 0.60 -21.20
C VAL A 456 -6.40 1.86 -21.59
N TYR A 457 -7.10 2.82 -22.21
CA TYR A 457 -6.49 4.08 -22.64
C TYR A 457 -5.79 4.76 -21.47
N VAL A 458 -4.53 5.07 -21.64
CA VAL A 458 -3.73 5.86 -20.68
C VAL A 458 -3.57 7.24 -21.29
N GLU A 459 -4.21 8.23 -20.70
CA GLU A 459 -4.05 9.62 -21.10
C GLU A 459 -2.61 10.06 -20.81
N GLU A 460 -1.83 10.36 -21.84
CA GLU A 460 -0.55 11.05 -21.64
C GLU A 460 -0.84 12.43 -21.04
N VAL A 461 -0.42 12.65 -19.80
CA VAL A 461 -0.55 13.92 -19.11
C VAL A 461 0.36 14.95 -19.78
N THR A 462 -0.09 15.51 -20.91
CA THR A 462 0.65 16.56 -21.64
C THR A 462 0.18 17.97 -21.30
N SER A 463 -0.71 18.15 -20.34
CA SER A 463 -1.03 19.49 -19.85
C SER A 463 -1.28 19.48 -18.36
N MET A 464 -0.18 19.69 -17.62
CA MET A 464 -0.27 20.32 -16.32
C MET A 464 -0.81 21.73 -16.56
N ILE A 465 -2.13 21.92 -16.43
CA ILE A 465 -2.69 23.27 -16.33
C ILE A 465 -2.17 23.83 -15.02
N ILE A 466 -1.03 24.51 -15.09
CA ILE A 466 -0.61 25.43 -14.04
C ILE A 466 -1.57 26.62 -14.15
N LEU A 467 -2.71 26.50 -13.46
CA LEU A 467 -3.53 27.67 -13.20
C LEU A 467 -2.72 28.57 -12.32
N SER A 468 -2.28 29.66 -12.88
CA SER A 468 -1.68 30.78 -12.14
C SER A 468 -2.72 31.27 -11.12
N ALA A 469 -2.64 30.72 -9.91
CA ALA A 469 -3.62 31.00 -8.87
C ALA A 469 -3.20 32.22 -8.07
N LYS A 470 -3.96 33.31 -8.27
CA LYS A 470 -4.08 34.40 -7.29
C LYS A 470 -5.16 34.14 -6.22
N LYS A 471 -5.63 32.89 -6.09
CA LYS A 471 -6.73 32.50 -5.18
C LYS A 471 -6.34 31.21 -4.43
N SER A 472 -6.84 31.07 -3.21
CA SER A 472 -6.58 29.90 -2.38
C SER A 472 -7.16 28.62 -3.01
N MET A 473 -6.35 27.58 -3.12
CA MET A 473 -6.72 26.28 -3.66
C MET A 473 -6.64 25.24 -2.56
N THR A 474 -7.69 24.46 -2.37
CA THR A 474 -7.72 23.36 -1.40
C THR A 474 -7.69 22.02 -2.12
N ILE A 475 -6.69 21.20 -1.78
CA ILE A 475 -6.56 19.84 -2.26
C ILE A 475 -7.10 18.88 -1.21
N VAL A 476 -8.10 18.08 -1.60
CA VAL A 476 -8.63 16.99 -0.77
C VAL A 476 -8.10 15.67 -1.33
N ASP A 477 -7.20 15.05 -0.60
CA ASP A 477 -6.62 13.76 -0.97
C ASP A 477 -7.27 12.64 -0.14
N PHE A 478 -8.14 11.86 -0.77
CA PHE A 478 -8.80 10.71 -0.16
C PHE A 478 -7.90 9.48 -0.02
N VAL A 479 -6.69 9.52 -0.61
CA VAL A 479 -5.74 8.41 -0.54
C VAL A 479 -4.84 8.51 0.68
N SER A 480 -4.45 9.74 1.07
CA SER A 480 -3.47 9.98 2.14
C SER A 480 -4.05 10.66 3.39
N GLY A 481 -5.30 11.11 3.35
CA GLY A 481 -5.91 11.87 4.45
C GLY A 481 -5.23 13.23 4.72
N ARG A 482 -4.42 13.73 3.79
CA ARG A 482 -3.70 14.99 3.94
C ARG A 482 -4.44 16.15 3.33
N TRP A 483 -4.40 17.27 4.05
CA TRP A 483 -4.88 18.57 3.62
C TRP A 483 -3.68 19.48 3.36
N SER A 484 -3.62 20.14 2.22
CA SER A 484 -2.61 21.15 1.94
C SER A 484 -3.25 22.40 1.36
N HIS A 485 -2.88 23.56 1.90
CA HIS A 485 -3.12 24.86 1.29
C HIS A 485 -1.92 25.20 0.38
N LEU A 486 -2.19 25.52 -0.86
CA LEU A 486 -1.27 26.17 -1.79
C LEU A 486 -1.72 27.60 -2.06
#